data_1e15623dd65db3ddb5cc3c95f44c7d1c
#
_entry.id   1e15623dd65db3ddb5cc3c95f44c7d1c
#
_cell.length_a   1.000
_cell.length_b   1.000
_cell.length_c   1.000
_cell.angle_alpha   90.00
_cell.angle_beta   90.00
_cell.angle_gamma   90.00
#
_symmetry.space_group_name_H-M   'P 1'
#
loop_
_entity.id
_entity.type
_entity.pdbx_description
1 polymer ?
#
loop_
_entity_poly.entity_id
_entity_poly.type
_entity_poly.pdbx_seq_one_letter_code
_entity_poly.pdbx_strand_id
1 'polypeptide(L)'
;IFDTKEINGETWGKYAAGYMWGVTGIVYNPDVVSEEDAASWKILNDEKYYRQVTIKDNVRDSYFAAVGAIKSDLLTSPDFLSDPDYEQRLEDEMNDVSPETIAQVESYLQDVKNNAYSFETDSGKVDMITGRVVANYQWSGDAVYTLDQAEIDDYYLAYAVPEECTNVWFDGWVMLK
;
A
#
# COMPACT_ATOMS: atom_id res chain seq x y z
N ILE A 1 10.93 -8.18 -15.70
CA ILE A 1 9.58 -8.75 -15.65
C ILE A 1 9.08 -9.10 -17.05
N PHE A 2 9.03 -8.15 -18.00
CA PHE A 2 8.51 -8.42 -19.35
C PHE A 2 9.33 -9.48 -20.12
N ASP A 3 10.62 -9.59 -19.84
CA ASP A 3 11.52 -10.57 -20.48
C ASP A 3 11.67 -11.88 -19.69
N THR A 4 11.18 -11.94 -18.45
CA THR A 4 11.38 -13.08 -17.54
C THR A 4 10.08 -13.77 -17.11
N LYS A 5 8.95 -13.07 -17.10
CA LYS A 5 7.66 -13.68 -16.80
C LYS A 5 7.02 -14.20 -18.08
N GLU A 6 6.37 -15.36 -17.98
CA GLU A 6 5.79 -16.07 -19.12
C GLU A 6 4.27 -16.25 -18.96
N ILE A 7 3.60 -16.26 -20.09
CA ILE A 7 2.21 -16.70 -20.22
C ILE A 7 2.10 -17.66 -21.43
N ASN A 8 1.59 -18.83 -21.20
CA ASN A 8 1.47 -19.89 -22.22
C ASN A 8 2.83 -20.23 -22.91
N GLY A 9 3.93 -20.18 -22.17
CA GLY A 9 5.28 -20.49 -22.68
C GLY A 9 5.93 -19.38 -23.50
N GLU A 10 5.40 -18.17 -23.46
CA GLU A 10 5.96 -16.99 -24.13
C GLU A 10 6.13 -15.83 -23.15
N THR A 11 7.19 -15.04 -23.30
CA THR A 11 7.45 -13.90 -22.44
C THR A 11 6.38 -12.81 -22.58
N TRP A 12 6.11 -12.09 -21.49
CA TRP A 12 5.15 -10.97 -21.51
C TRP A 12 5.52 -9.87 -22.51
N GLY A 13 6.83 -9.66 -22.73
CA GLY A 13 7.34 -8.67 -23.70
C GLY A 13 6.88 -8.93 -25.15
N LYS A 14 6.43 -10.14 -25.46
CA LYS A 14 5.82 -10.43 -26.76
C LYS A 14 4.44 -9.78 -26.96
N TYR A 15 3.73 -9.51 -25.87
CA TYR A 15 2.34 -9.03 -25.89
C TYR A 15 2.17 -7.64 -25.32
N ALA A 16 3.13 -7.17 -24.53
CA ALA A 16 3.05 -5.90 -23.82
C ALA A 16 4.36 -5.13 -23.88
N ALA A 17 4.26 -3.81 -23.99
CA ALA A 17 5.37 -2.88 -23.76
C ALA A 17 5.23 -2.27 -22.36
N GLY A 18 6.30 -2.26 -21.56
CA GLY A 18 6.31 -1.64 -20.24
C GLY A 18 5.97 -0.15 -20.33
N TYR A 19 5.13 0.32 -19.39
CA TYR A 19 4.75 1.72 -19.27
C TYR A 19 5.33 2.34 -18.01
N MET A 20 4.89 1.89 -16.85
CA MET A 20 5.40 2.35 -15.56
C MET A 20 5.34 1.24 -14.51
N TRP A 21 6.02 1.47 -13.41
CA TRP A 21 5.98 0.60 -12.24
C TRP A 21 6.10 1.45 -10.97
N GLY A 22 5.75 0.88 -9.85
CA GLY A 22 5.88 1.55 -8.57
C GLY A 22 5.62 0.60 -7.40
N VAL A 23 5.61 1.21 -6.23
CA VAL A 23 5.27 0.56 -4.97
C VAL A 23 4.11 1.29 -4.31
N THR A 24 3.57 0.71 -3.26
CA THR A 24 2.56 1.35 -2.42
C THR A 24 3.13 1.68 -1.05
N GLY A 25 2.60 2.72 -0.43
CA GLY A 25 3.06 3.16 0.89
C GLY A 25 2.15 4.24 1.46
N ILE A 26 2.64 4.93 2.47
CA ILE A 26 1.91 5.94 3.22
C ILE A 26 2.54 7.32 2.98
N VAL A 27 1.78 8.26 2.40
CA VAL A 27 2.09 9.68 2.47
C VAL A 27 1.60 10.20 3.81
N TYR A 28 2.42 10.95 4.52
CA TYR A 28 2.07 11.43 5.85
C TYR A 28 2.64 12.82 6.14
N ASN A 29 2.01 13.51 7.10
CA ASN A 29 2.52 14.76 7.66
C ASN A 29 3.43 14.44 8.84
N PRO A 30 4.75 14.67 8.78
CA PRO A 30 5.69 14.31 9.84
C PRO A 30 5.59 15.20 11.11
N ASP A 31 4.88 16.32 11.04
CA ASP A 31 4.58 17.14 12.22
C ASP A 31 3.50 16.51 13.12
N VAL A 32 2.74 15.54 12.60
CA VAL A 32 1.60 14.90 13.29
C VAL A 32 1.78 13.40 13.45
N VAL A 33 2.31 12.74 12.42
CA VAL A 33 2.50 11.30 12.33
C VAL A 33 3.98 10.99 12.50
N SER A 34 4.31 10.09 13.43
CA SER A 34 5.69 9.62 13.59
C SER A 34 6.13 8.74 12.42
N GLU A 35 7.43 8.71 12.14
CA GLU A 35 8.01 7.82 11.13
C GLU A 35 7.70 6.34 11.45
N GLU A 36 7.74 5.96 12.74
CA GLU A 36 7.41 4.62 13.21
C GLU A 36 5.94 4.23 12.90
N ASP A 37 4.99 5.14 13.16
CA ASP A 37 3.58 4.88 12.85
C ASP A 37 3.35 4.78 11.32
N ALA A 38 4.01 5.64 10.54
CA ALA A 38 3.91 5.65 9.08
C ALA A 38 4.59 4.43 8.43
N ALA A 39 5.55 3.81 9.11
CA ALA A 39 6.26 2.61 8.64
C ALA A 39 5.48 1.31 8.86
N SER A 40 4.19 1.37 9.19
CA SER A 40 3.35 0.18 9.37
C SER A 40 1.95 0.36 8.78
N TRP A 41 1.42 -0.70 8.16
CA TRP A 41 0.02 -0.74 7.71
C TRP A 41 -1.00 -0.63 8.85
N LYS A 42 -0.58 -0.83 10.10
CA LYS A 42 -1.44 -0.66 11.30
C LYS A 42 -1.96 0.77 11.46
N ILE A 43 -1.26 1.78 10.90
CA ILE A 43 -1.70 3.19 10.93
C ILE A 43 -3.12 3.38 10.38
N LEU A 44 -3.55 2.51 9.44
CA LEU A 44 -4.87 2.60 8.81
C LEU A 44 -6.03 2.42 9.80
N ASN A 45 -5.77 1.75 10.93
CA ASN A 45 -6.76 1.51 11.99
C ASN A 45 -6.31 2.03 13.36
N ASP A 46 -5.30 2.87 13.42
CA ASP A 46 -4.85 3.47 14.69
C ASP A 46 -5.82 4.56 15.14
N GLU A 47 -6.44 4.38 16.31
CA GLU A 47 -7.38 5.35 16.91
C GLU A 47 -6.73 6.72 17.18
N LYS A 48 -5.41 6.80 17.31
CA LYS A 48 -4.65 8.05 17.43
C LYS A 48 -4.92 8.99 16.26
N TYR A 49 -5.21 8.42 15.08
CA TYR A 49 -5.47 9.14 13.84
C TYR A 49 -6.94 9.05 13.41
N TYR A 50 -7.86 8.93 14.37
CA TYR A 50 -9.30 8.79 14.10
C TYR A 50 -9.80 9.88 13.14
N ARG A 51 -10.41 9.46 12.03
CA ARG A 51 -10.92 10.32 10.94
C ARG A 51 -9.86 11.20 10.27
N GLN A 52 -8.59 10.79 10.31
CA GLN A 52 -7.49 11.54 9.72
C GLN A 52 -6.62 10.71 8.76
N VAL A 53 -7.04 9.48 8.47
CA VAL A 53 -6.35 8.57 7.54
C VAL A 53 -7.28 8.17 6.41
N THR A 54 -6.75 8.03 5.19
CA THR A 54 -7.50 7.49 4.05
C THR A 54 -6.85 6.23 3.51
N ILE A 55 -7.66 5.34 2.96
CA ILE A 55 -7.27 4.08 2.35
C ILE A 55 -7.82 3.99 0.93
N LYS A 56 -7.20 3.21 0.06
CA LYS A 56 -7.67 3.00 -1.31
C LYS A 56 -9.01 2.27 -1.37
N ASP A 57 -9.97 2.80 -2.15
CA ASP A 57 -11.22 2.14 -2.53
C ASP A 57 -10.96 1.17 -3.70
N ASN A 58 -10.12 0.17 -3.44
CA ASN A 58 -9.73 -0.85 -4.39
C ASN A 58 -9.55 -2.17 -3.65
N VAL A 59 -10.24 -3.22 -4.10
CA VAL A 59 -10.26 -4.51 -3.41
C VAL A 59 -8.85 -5.09 -3.21
N ARG A 60 -7.98 -5.02 -4.21
CA ARG A 60 -6.62 -5.57 -4.10
C ARG A 60 -5.75 -4.78 -3.13
N ASP A 61 -5.77 -3.46 -3.26
CA ASP A 61 -4.94 -2.58 -2.43
C ASP A 61 -5.39 -2.61 -0.97
N SER A 62 -6.71 -2.53 -0.72
CA SER A 62 -7.25 -2.62 0.64
C SER A 62 -7.00 -3.99 1.27
N TYR A 63 -7.17 -5.07 0.50
CA TYR A 63 -6.88 -6.43 0.97
C TYR A 63 -5.41 -6.59 1.33
N PHE A 64 -4.51 -6.14 0.45
CA PHE A 64 -3.06 -6.19 0.67
C PHE A 64 -2.65 -5.46 1.95
N ALA A 65 -3.08 -4.20 2.12
CA ALA A 65 -2.77 -3.43 3.32
C ALA A 65 -3.34 -4.07 4.60
N ALA A 66 -4.57 -4.61 4.52
CA ALA A 66 -5.19 -5.31 5.65
C ALA A 66 -4.42 -6.58 6.03
N VAL A 67 -4.00 -7.40 5.06
CA VAL A 67 -3.16 -8.59 5.32
C VAL A 67 -1.84 -8.17 5.96
N GLY A 68 -1.16 -7.14 5.44
CA GLY A 68 0.04 -6.58 6.04
C GLY A 68 -0.16 -6.19 7.50
N ALA A 69 -1.24 -5.47 7.80
CA ALA A 69 -1.56 -5.03 9.15
C ALA A 69 -1.87 -6.19 10.12
N ILE A 70 -2.73 -7.15 9.72
CA ILE A 70 -3.13 -8.26 10.60
C ILE A 70 -2.00 -9.27 10.82
N LYS A 71 -1.07 -9.39 9.87
CA LYS A 71 0.10 -10.28 9.95
C LYS A 71 1.39 -9.54 10.34
N SER A 72 1.32 -8.26 10.72
CA SER A 72 2.47 -7.40 10.99
C SER A 72 3.47 -8.04 11.95
N ASP A 73 3.01 -8.59 13.07
CA ASP A 73 3.87 -9.21 14.08
C ASP A 73 4.63 -10.44 13.55
N LEU A 74 4.03 -11.18 12.61
CA LEU A 74 4.70 -12.27 11.90
C LEU A 74 5.73 -11.73 10.91
N LEU A 75 5.29 -10.83 10.02
CA LEU A 75 6.07 -10.35 8.88
C LEU A 75 7.32 -9.55 9.29
N THR A 76 7.27 -8.88 10.44
CA THR A 76 8.39 -8.11 10.99
C THR A 76 9.23 -8.89 12.02
N SER A 77 8.87 -10.15 12.31
CA SER A 77 9.61 -10.94 13.30
C SER A 77 11.02 -11.31 12.80
N PRO A 78 12.04 -11.30 13.67
CA PRO A 78 13.40 -11.70 13.28
C PRO A 78 13.49 -13.11 12.70
N ASP A 79 12.68 -14.04 13.19
CA ASP A 79 12.63 -15.42 12.72
C ASP A 79 12.07 -15.50 11.28
N PHE A 80 11.07 -14.69 10.96
CA PHE A 80 10.52 -14.62 9.62
C PHE A 80 11.49 -13.97 8.63
N LEU A 81 12.09 -12.83 9.02
CA LEU A 81 13.03 -12.08 8.19
C LEU A 81 14.35 -12.81 7.91
N SER A 82 14.75 -13.74 8.79
CA SER A 82 15.96 -14.55 8.65
C SER A 82 15.74 -15.92 8.00
N ASP A 83 14.50 -16.24 7.62
CA ASP A 83 14.15 -17.52 7.01
C ASP A 83 14.82 -17.65 5.62
N PRO A 84 15.49 -18.79 5.32
CA PRO A 84 16.08 -19.02 4.00
C PRO A 84 15.08 -18.94 2.85
N ASP A 85 13.82 -19.25 3.10
CA ASP A 85 12.72 -19.21 2.12
C ASP A 85 11.84 -17.95 2.27
N TYR A 86 12.40 -16.87 2.86
CA TYR A 86 11.69 -15.63 3.18
C TYR A 86 10.82 -15.10 2.02
N GLU A 87 11.39 -15.00 0.81
CA GLU A 87 10.67 -14.44 -0.35
C GLU A 87 9.41 -15.25 -0.68
N GLN A 88 9.52 -16.58 -0.69
CA GLN A 88 8.38 -17.46 -0.98
C GLN A 88 7.36 -17.41 0.14
N ARG A 89 7.80 -17.40 1.40
CA ARG A 89 6.90 -17.30 2.55
C ARG A 89 6.15 -15.96 2.57
N LEU A 90 6.84 -14.86 2.25
CA LEU A 90 6.21 -13.55 2.15
C LEU A 90 5.14 -13.55 1.05
N GLU A 91 5.46 -14.11 -0.12
CA GLU A 91 4.49 -14.25 -1.21
C GLU A 91 3.28 -15.08 -0.79
N ASP A 92 3.49 -16.21 -0.13
CA ASP A 92 2.41 -17.10 0.33
C ASP A 92 1.53 -16.40 1.37
N GLU A 93 2.12 -15.71 2.37
CA GLU A 93 1.39 -14.98 3.40
C GLU A 93 0.57 -13.82 2.85
N MET A 94 1.13 -13.05 1.92
CA MET A 94 0.47 -11.88 1.33
C MET A 94 -0.59 -12.23 0.29
N ASN A 95 -0.51 -13.42 -0.33
CA ASN A 95 -1.51 -13.94 -1.26
C ASN A 95 -2.47 -14.95 -0.61
N ASP A 96 -2.44 -15.09 0.71
CA ASP A 96 -3.35 -15.98 1.42
C ASP A 96 -4.81 -15.50 1.30
N VAL A 97 -5.62 -16.28 0.62
CA VAL A 97 -7.07 -16.07 0.42
C VAL A 97 -7.89 -17.19 1.07
N SER A 98 -7.35 -17.82 2.11
CA SER A 98 -8.09 -18.79 2.89
C SER A 98 -9.35 -18.17 3.51
N PRO A 99 -10.41 -18.95 3.76
CA PRO A 99 -11.62 -18.44 4.40
C PRO A 99 -11.35 -17.78 5.75
N GLU A 100 -10.33 -18.23 6.49
CA GLU A 100 -9.92 -17.66 7.75
C GLU A 100 -9.32 -16.27 7.57
N THR A 101 -8.34 -16.12 6.68
CA THR A 101 -7.71 -14.82 6.39
C THR A 101 -8.71 -13.84 5.80
N ILE A 102 -9.60 -14.28 4.90
CA ILE A 102 -10.66 -13.41 4.37
C ILE A 102 -11.56 -12.89 5.50
N ALA A 103 -11.97 -13.74 6.44
CA ALA A 103 -12.80 -13.30 7.57
C ALA A 103 -12.08 -12.31 8.50
N GLN A 104 -10.77 -12.49 8.74
CA GLN A 104 -9.96 -11.55 9.52
C GLN A 104 -9.82 -10.21 8.80
N VAL A 105 -9.54 -10.23 7.49
CA VAL A 105 -9.46 -9.02 6.65
C VAL A 105 -10.79 -8.28 6.62
N GLU A 106 -11.91 -8.99 6.47
CA GLU A 106 -13.26 -8.37 6.51
C GLU A 106 -13.48 -7.65 7.84
N SER A 107 -13.18 -8.31 8.97
CA SER A 107 -13.30 -7.70 10.29
C SER A 107 -12.42 -6.46 10.42
N TYR A 108 -11.14 -6.56 10.05
CA TYR A 108 -10.21 -5.44 10.08
C TYR A 108 -10.66 -4.26 9.23
N LEU A 109 -11.11 -4.51 8.00
CA LEU A 109 -11.58 -3.45 7.10
C LEU A 109 -12.89 -2.80 7.58
N GLN A 110 -13.76 -3.51 8.33
CA GLN A 110 -14.90 -2.90 9.01
C GLN A 110 -14.44 -1.93 10.11
N ASP A 111 -13.40 -2.28 10.86
CA ASP A 111 -12.83 -1.39 11.87
C ASP A 111 -12.15 -0.19 11.21
N VAL A 112 -11.36 -0.39 10.14
CA VAL A 112 -10.79 0.70 9.33
C VAL A 112 -11.89 1.63 8.81
N LYS A 113 -13.02 1.11 8.33
CA LYS A 113 -14.16 1.91 7.87
C LYS A 113 -14.72 2.81 8.95
N ASN A 114 -14.72 2.37 10.21
CA ASN A 114 -15.17 3.16 11.34
C ASN A 114 -14.13 4.22 11.75
N ASN A 115 -12.84 3.91 11.61
CA ASN A 115 -11.72 4.76 12.02
C ASN A 115 -11.28 5.76 10.94
N ALA A 116 -11.16 5.33 9.69
CA ALA A 116 -10.67 6.14 8.59
C ALA A 116 -11.58 7.34 8.27
N TYR A 117 -11.00 8.38 7.70
CA TYR A 117 -11.73 9.51 7.13
C TYR A 117 -12.58 9.05 5.93
N SER A 118 -11.96 8.33 4.99
CA SER A 118 -12.66 7.76 3.84
C SER A 118 -11.86 6.64 3.15
N PHE A 119 -12.59 5.82 2.40
CA PHE A 119 -12.05 5.04 1.29
C PHE A 119 -12.09 5.92 0.04
N GLU A 120 -10.99 5.98 -0.72
CA GLU A 120 -10.86 6.89 -1.86
C GLU A 120 -9.98 6.29 -2.96
N THR A 121 -10.05 6.83 -4.16
CA THR A 121 -9.19 6.41 -5.28
C THR A 121 -8.18 7.51 -5.62
N ASP A 122 -8.64 8.73 -5.84
CA ASP A 122 -7.83 9.87 -6.30
C ASP A 122 -7.88 11.09 -5.38
N SER A 123 -8.91 11.22 -4.53
CA SER A 123 -9.11 12.41 -3.69
C SER A 123 -8.08 12.55 -2.57
N GLY A 124 -7.45 11.44 -2.16
CA GLY A 124 -6.46 11.44 -1.09
C GLY A 124 -5.27 12.37 -1.33
N LYS A 125 -4.87 12.58 -2.58
CA LYS A 125 -3.84 13.57 -2.95
C LYS A 125 -4.22 14.97 -2.48
N VAL A 126 -5.44 15.40 -2.83
CA VAL A 126 -5.95 16.72 -2.45
C VAL A 126 -6.20 16.81 -0.95
N ASP A 127 -6.69 15.74 -0.33
CA ASP A 127 -6.94 15.70 1.10
C ASP A 127 -5.63 15.83 1.91
N MET A 128 -4.51 15.26 1.41
CA MET A 128 -3.18 15.44 2.01
C MET A 128 -2.65 16.86 1.81
N ILE A 129 -2.65 17.38 0.56
CA ILE A 129 -2.13 18.72 0.23
C ILE A 129 -2.87 19.81 1.01
N THR A 130 -4.17 19.64 1.23
CA THR A 130 -5.00 20.61 1.98
C THR A 130 -4.98 20.41 3.49
N GLY A 131 -4.25 19.43 4.00
CA GLY A 131 -4.18 19.12 5.43
C GLY A 131 -5.49 18.59 6.03
N ARG A 132 -6.39 18.07 5.21
CA ARG A 132 -7.65 17.47 5.66
C ARG A 132 -7.43 16.15 6.37
N VAL A 133 -6.44 15.38 5.93
CA VAL A 133 -5.98 14.15 6.53
C VAL A 133 -4.48 14.22 6.81
N VAL A 134 -3.99 13.40 7.72
CA VAL A 134 -2.57 13.40 8.13
C VAL A 134 -1.79 12.22 7.57
N ALA A 135 -2.49 11.20 7.09
CA ALA A 135 -1.90 10.05 6.40
C ALA A 135 -2.82 9.52 5.30
N ASN A 136 -2.22 9.03 4.23
CA ASN A 136 -2.94 8.51 3.07
C ASN A 136 -2.18 7.35 2.43
N TYR A 137 -2.88 6.23 2.20
CA TYR A 137 -2.36 5.12 1.41
C TYR A 137 -2.26 5.53 -0.07
N GLN A 138 -1.05 5.59 -0.62
CA GLN A 138 -0.82 6.01 -2.00
C GLN A 138 0.12 5.10 -2.78
N TRP A 139 -0.08 5.07 -4.11
CA TRP A 139 0.92 4.59 -5.05
C TRP A 139 2.07 5.58 -5.15
N SER A 140 3.29 5.08 -5.30
CA SER A 140 4.51 5.92 -5.27
C SER A 140 4.51 7.06 -6.30
N GLY A 141 3.95 6.86 -7.49
CA GLY A 141 3.82 7.93 -8.50
C GLY A 141 2.91 9.08 -8.04
N ASP A 142 1.76 8.74 -7.44
CA ASP A 142 0.85 9.72 -6.84
C ASP A 142 1.47 10.40 -5.62
N ALA A 143 2.26 9.65 -4.84
CA ALA A 143 2.99 10.20 -3.70
C ALA A 143 3.97 11.30 -4.13
N VAL A 144 4.79 11.05 -5.17
CA VAL A 144 5.70 12.07 -5.71
C VAL A 144 4.94 13.34 -6.10
N TYR A 145 3.84 13.19 -6.84
CA TYR A 145 3.00 14.33 -7.20
C TYR A 145 2.46 15.07 -5.95
N THR A 146 2.01 14.33 -4.95
CA THR A 146 1.45 14.90 -3.72
C THR A 146 2.49 15.69 -2.93
N LEU A 147 3.72 15.14 -2.80
CA LEU A 147 4.83 15.82 -2.14
C LEU A 147 5.23 17.08 -2.89
N ASP A 148 5.41 17.00 -4.22
CA ASP A 148 5.80 18.14 -5.05
C ASP A 148 4.77 19.29 -4.98
N GLN A 149 3.47 18.96 -4.98
CA GLN A 149 2.42 19.97 -4.87
C GLN A 149 2.34 20.60 -3.47
N ALA A 150 2.54 19.81 -2.42
CA ALA A 150 2.56 20.33 -1.06
C ALA A 150 3.77 21.27 -0.82
N GLU A 151 4.94 20.95 -1.39
CA GLU A 151 6.14 21.80 -1.28
C GLU A 151 5.94 23.18 -1.92
N ILE A 152 5.14 23.30 -2.98
CA ILE A 152 4.81 24.59 -3.61
C ILE A 152 4.12 25.55 -2.62
N ASP A 153 3.32 24.99 -1.70
CA ASP A 153 2.59 25.73 -0.68
C ASP A 153 3.33 25.79 0.67
N ASP A 154 4.64 25.53 0.68
CA ASP A 154 5.48 25.44 1.89
C ASP A 154 4.96 24.41 2.93
N TYR A 155 4.27 23.37 2.45
CA TYR A 155 3.73 22.30 3.28
C TYR A 155 4.54 21.02 3.09
N TYR A 156 5.23 20.59 4.14
CA TYR A 156 6.10 19.42 4.06
C TYR A 156 5.36 18.13 4.35
N LEU A 157 5.43 17.20 3.40
CA LEU A 157 4.93 15.82 3.52
C LEU A 157 6.07 14.82 3.32
N ALA A 158 5.93 13.63 3.84
CA ALA A 158 6.87 12.53 3.66
C ALA A 158 6.17 11.27 3.14
N TYR A 159 6.95 10.32 2.65
CA TYR A 159 6.46 9.03 2.15
C TYR A 159 7.22 7.90 2.84
N ALA A 160 6.51 6.96 3.44
CA ALA A 160 7.05 5.76 4.05
C ALA A 160 6.57 4.51 3.32
N VAL A 161 7.44 3.53 3.21
CA VAL A 161 7.10 2.17 2.79
C VAL A 161 7.00 1.32 4.05
N PRO A 162 5.84 0.69 4.34
CA PRO A 162 5.68 -0.12 5.53
C PRO A 162 6.65 -1.28 5.61
N GLU A 163 7.15 -1.54 6.82
CA GLU A 163 8.17 -2.56 7.10
C GLU A 163 7.67 -3.99 6.88
N GLU A 164 6.37 -4.21 7.02
CA GLU A 164 5.78 -5.53 6.78
C GLU A 164 6.00 -5.98 5.33
N CYS A 165 5.72 -5.12 4.38
CA CYS A 165 5.92 -5.33 2.95
C CYS A 165 5.34 -4.20 2.12
N THR A 166 5.67 -4.17 0.83
CA THR A 166 5.00 -3.33 -0.15
C THR A 166 4.57 -4.13 -1.38
N ASN A 167 3.47 -3.71 -1.99
CA ASN A 167 3.05 -4.22 -3.28
C ASN A 167 3.86 -3.55 -4.40
N VAL A 168 4.59 -4.34 -5.19
CA VAL A 168 5.24 -3.87 -6.42
C VAL A 168 4.27 -4.09 -7.57
N TRP A 169 3.90 -3.03 -8.24
CA TRP A 169 3.02 -3.08 -9.41
C TRP A 169 3.74 -2.57 -10.67
N PHE A 170 3.26 -2.98 -11.82
CA PHE A 170 3.73 -2.49 -13.11
C PHE A 170 2.62 -2.54 -14.13
N ASP A 171 2.60 -1.53 -15.01
CA ASP A 171 1.65 -1.37 -16.09
C ASP A 171 2.33 -1.60 -17.44
N GLY A 172 1.58 -2.12 -18.37
CA GLY A 172 2.03 -2.35 -19.72
C GLY A 172 0.96 -2.01 -20.76
N TRP A 173 1.39 -1.46 -21.86
CA TRP A 173 0.55 -1.25 -23.03
C TRP A 173 0.38 -2.57 -23.80
N VAL A 174 -0.85 -2.91 -24.12
CA VAL A 174 -1.19 -4.08 -24.94
C VAL A 174 -2.03 -3.66 -26.13
N MET A 175 -1.88 -4.36 -27.25
CA MET A 175 -2.76 -4.19 -28.40
C MET A 175 -3.84 -5.28 -28.37
N LEU A 176 -5.09 -4.85 -28.39
CA LEU A 176 -6.21 -5.77 -28.56
C LEU A 176 -6.31 -6.22 -30.02
N LYS A 177 -6.74 -7.49 -30.24
CA LYS A 177 -6.99 -8.00 -31.58
C LYS A 177 -8.31 -7.47 -32.10
#